data_289daf040a97d01111f9d1612ad2138d
#
_entry.id   289daf040a97d01111f9d1612ad2138d
#
_cell.length_a   1.000
_cell.length_b   1.000
_cell.length_c   1.000
_cell.angle_alpha   90.00
_cell.angle_beta   90.00
_cell.angle_gamma   90.00
#
_symmetry.space_group_name_H-M   'P 1'
#
loop_
_entity.id
_entity.type
_entity.pdbx_description
1 polymer ?
#
loop_
_entity_poly.entity_id
_entity_poly.type
_entity_poly.pdbx_seq_one_letter_code
_entity_poly.pdbx_strand_id
1 'polypeptide(L)'
;MDIKIKIDADCVSTEYETILFVKSLIDYQFVERLDFKKSTYKYARADFIILNTENIKSVIVECKSFQHIPLFLNKSKVDSLIKHYKEPFIVIKHKTVYYWLRVNAIDWTRLPIINEEPAYDVSGCLSNDYDELGNQILIGLMYP
;
A
#
# COMPACT_ATOMS: atom_id res chain seq x y z
N MET A 1 -11.12 9.24 -19.07
CA MET A 1 -9.99 8.47 -19.61
C MET A 1 -9.94 7.12 -18.91
N ASP A 2 -10.09 6.06 -19.69
CA ASP A 2 -10.02 4.72 -19.11
C ASP A 2 -8.59 4.40 -18.72
N ILE A 3 -8.39 4.16 -17.44
CA ILE A 3 -7.09 3.78 -16.93
C ILE A 3 -6.91 2.30 -17.20
N LYS A 4 -6.17 1.98 -18.25
CA LYS A 4 -5.82 0.58 -18.56
C LYS A 4 -4.64 0.16 -17.71
N ILE A 5 -4.87 -0.78 -16.82
CA ILE A 5 -3.81 -1.44 -16.08
C ILE A 5 -3.53 -2.76 -16.75
N LYS A 6 -2.25 -2.98 -17.06
CA LYS A 6 -1.77 -4.30 -17.41
C LYS A 6 -1.76 -5.14 -16.13
N ILE A 7 -2.75 -6.01 -16.00
CA ILE A 7 -2.83 -6.93 -14.86
C ILE A 7 -1.83 -8.04 -15.08
N ASP A 8 -0.96 -8.22 -14.12
CA ASP A 8 -0.16 -9.42 -14.04
C ASP A 8 -1.08 -10.61 -13.78
N ALA A 9 -0.89 -11.74 -14.46
CA ALA A 9 -1.73 -12.92 -14.33
C ALA A 9 -1.83 -13.44 -12.88
N ASP A 10 -0.88 -13.05 -12.03
CA ASP A 10 -0.83 -13.45 -10.62
C ASP A 10 -1.59 -12.51 -9.67
N CYS A 11 -2.16 -11.39 -10.15
CA CYS A 11 -2.93 -10.50 -9.31
C CYS A 11 -4.29 -11.11 -8.98
N VAL A 12 -4.63 -11.16 -7.70
CA VAL A 12 -5.97 -11.49 -7.25
C VAL A 12 -6.89 -10.27 -7.39
N SER A 13 -8.21 -10.50 -7.43
CA SER A 13 -9.19 -9.43 -7.70
C SER A 13 -9.10 -8.26 -6.72
N THR A 14 -8.81 -8.53 -5.43
CA THR A 14 -8.64 -7.48 -4.41
C THR A 14 -7.44 -6.59 -4.69
N GLU A 15 -6.31 -7.17 -5.10
CA GLU A 15 -5.12 -6.41 -5.51
C GLU A 15 -5.43 -5.52 -6.70
N TYR A 16 -6.12 -6.07 -7.71
CA TYR A 16 -6.52 -5.33 -8.89
C TYR A 16 -7.42 -4.14 -8.57
N GLU A 17 -8.44 -4.35 -7.75
CA GLU A 17 -9.34 -3.28 -7.30
C GLU A 17 -8.58 -2.20 -6.55
N THR A 18 -7.63 -2.60 -5.70
CA THR A 18 -6.79 -1.66 -4.95
C THR A 18 -5.87 -0.86 -5.87
N ILE A 19 -5.30 -1.48 -6.88
CA ILE A 19 -4.49 -0.77 -7.90
C ILE A 19 -5.34 0.27 -8.61
N LEU A 20 -6.56 -0.07 -9.01
CA LEU A 20 -7.49 0.88 -9.64
C LEU A 20 -7.83 2.05 -8.71
N PHE A 21 -8.09 1.74 -7.45
CA PHE A 21 -8.38 2.74 -6.43
C PHE A 21 -7.22 3.71 -6.24
N VAL A 22 -6.00 3.20 -6.03
CA VAL A 22 -4.80 4.02 -5.86
C VAL A 22 -4.55 4.86 -7.10
N LYS A 23 -4.70 4.27 -8.27
CA LYS A 23 -4.51 4.98 -9.54
C LYS A 23 -5.48 6.15 -9.72
N SER A 24 -6.72 6.00 -9.23
CA SER A 24 -7.74 7.06 -9.29
C SER A 24 -7.41 8.27 -8.42
N LEU A 25 -6.55 8.11 -7.40
CA LEU A 25 -6.16 9.18 -6.48
C LEU A 25 -5.00 10.02 -7.01
N ILE A 26 -4.30 9.54 -8.03
CA ILE A 26 -3.10 10.18 -8.56
C ILE A 26 -3.49 11.02 -9.77
N ASP A 27 -2.90 12.23 -9.88
CA ASP A 27 -3.17 13.16 -10.97
C ASP A 27 -2.93 12.50 -12.33
N TYR A 28 -3.88 12.64 -13.25
CA TYR A 28 -3.84 12.10 -14.60
C TYR A 28 -2.58 12.47 -15.39
N GLN A 29 -2.04 13.66 -15.16
CA GLN A 29 -0.82 14.10 -15.83
C GLN A 29 0.38 13.23 -15.48
N PHE A 30 0.34 12.58 -14.34
CA PHE A 30 1.40 11.69 -13.87
C PHE A 30 1.20 10.22 -14.26
N VAL A 31 -0.03 9.82 -14.54
CA VAL A 31 -0.35 8.39 -14.76
C VAL A 31 0.44 7.80 -15.93
N GLU A 32 0.67 8.56 -17.00
CA GLU A 32 1.42 8.10 -18.17
C GLU A 32 2.91 7.84 -17.85
N ARG A 33 3.42 8.48 -16.82
CA ARG A 33 4.81 8.36 -16.37
C ARG A 33 5.00 7.32 -15.27
N LEU A 34 3.89 6.74 -14.82
CA LEU A 34 3.91 5.76 -13.74
C LEU A 34 3.73 4.36 -14.29
N ASP A 35 4.55 3.46 -13.80
CA ASP A 35 4.45 2.04 -14.07
C ASP A 35 4.01 1.33 -12.80
N PHE A 36 2.90 0.60 -12.89
CA PHE A 36 2.35 -0.16 -11.79
C PHE A 36 2.69 -1.63 -12.02
N LYS A 37 3.59 -2.16 -11.23
CA LYS A 37 4.08 -3.54 -11.37
C LYS A 37 3.85 -4.35 -10.13
N LYS A 38 3.63 -5.66 -10.30
CA LYS A 38 3.71 -6.60 -9.20
C LYS A 38 5.13 -6.66 -8.66
N SER A 39 5.27 -6.67 -7.33
CA SER A 39 6.58 -6.77 -6.70
C SER A 39 7.18 -8.17 -6.91
N THR A 40 8.43 -8.21 -7.34
CA THR A 40 9.18 -9.47 -7.57
C THR A 40 10.21 -9.76 -6.48
N TYR A 41 10.28 -8.95 -5.43
CA TYR A 41 11.25 -9.14 -4.36
C TYR A 41 10.96 -10.39 -3.53
N LYS A 42 11.97 -11.22 -3.32
CA LYS A 42 11.85 -12.53 -2.65
C LYS A 42 11.49 -12.44 -1.16
N TYR A 43 11.87 -11.37 -0.47
CA TYR A 43 11.87 -11.32 0.99
C TYR A 43 10.76 -10.48 1.61
N ALA A 44 10.28 -9.48 0.90
CA ALA A 44 9.19 -8.65 1.35
C ALA A 44 8.27 -8.44 0.16
N ARG A 45 7.36 -9.36 -0.06
CA ARG A 45 6.39 -9.23 -1.14
C ARG A 45 5.37 -8.16 -0.78
N ALA A 46 5.66 -6.92 -1.12
CA ALA A 46 4.59 -5.98 -1.35
C ALA A 46 3.80 -6.42 -2.58
N ASP A 47 2.52 -6.12 -2.62
CA ASP A 47 1.68 -6.61 -3.71
C ASP A 47 2.01 -5.90 -5.02
N PHE A 48 2.27 -4.59 -4.99
CA PHE A 48 2.71 -3.90 -6.19
C PHE A 48 3.64 -2.71 -5.91
N ILE A 49 4.34 -2.30 -6.95
CA ILE A 49 5.25 -1.16 -6.97
C ILE A 49 4.71 -0.13 -7.94
N ILE A 50 4.67 1.12 -7.50
CA ILE A 50 4.44 2.27 -8.39
C ILE A 50 5.80 2.87 -8.69
N LEU A 51 6.21 2.83 -9.95
CA LEU A 51 7.49 3.36 -10.40
C LEU A 51 7.27 4.61 -11.26
N ASN A 52 7.89 5.72 -10.86
CA ASN A 52 7.98 6.88 -11.74
C ASN A 52 9.15 6.70 -12.69
N THR A 53 8.85 6.47 -13.97
CA THR A 53 9.85 6.17 -14.99
C THR A 53 10.73 7.36 -15.35
N GLU A 54 10.30 8.59 -15.06
CA GLU A 54 11.06 9.80 -15.37
C GLU A 54 12.25 9.99 -14.42
N ASN A 55 12.07 9.79 -13.13
CA ASN A 55 13.09 10.03 -12.12
C ASN A 55 13.51 8.79 -11.34
N ILE A 56 13.03 7.63 -11.72
CA ILE A 56 13.35 6.32 -11.13
C ILE A 56 13.06 6.27 -9.62
N LYS A 57 11.94 6.87 -9.20
CA LYS A 57 11.45 6.77 -7.83
C LYS A 57 10.32 5.75 -7.75
N SER A 58 10.24 5.05 -6.63
CA SER A 58 9.19 4.04 -6.44
C SER A 58 8.51 4.16 -5.08
N VAL A 59 7.24 3.77 -5.08
CA VAL A 59 6.45 3.62 -3.87
C VAL A 59 5.89 2.20 -3.85
N ILE A 60 5.91 1.60 -2.69
CA ILE A 60 5.50 0.22 -2.48
C ILE A 60 4.11 0.20 -1.84
N VAL A 61 3.24 -0.64 -2.34
CA VAL A 61 1.88 -0.79 -1.79
C VAL A 61 1.60 -2.26 -1.48
N GLU A 62 1.22 -2.50 -0.24
CA GLU A 62 0.70 -3.78 0.24
C GLU A 62 -0.81 -3.70 0.33
N CYS A 63 -1.50 -4.70 -0.21
CA CYS A 63 -2.95 -4.77 -0.21
C CYS A 63 -3.44 -5.77 0.83
N LYS A 64 -4.44 -5.40 1.59
CA LYS A 64 -5.12 -6.27 2.55
C LYS A 64 -6.62 -6.14 2.43
N SER A 65 -7.34 -7.22 2.74
CA SER A 65 -8.79 -7.23 2.79
C SER A 65 -9.25 -7.86 4.10
N PHE A 66 -10.13 -7.17 4.80
CA PHE A 66 -10.68 -7.64 6.07
C PHE A 66 -12.20 -7.55 6.05
N GLN A 67 -12.85 -8.54 6.66
CA GLN A 67 -14.30 -8.59 6.80
C GLN A 67 -14.76 -8.17 8.21
N HIS A 68 -13.88 -8.29 9.19
CA HIS A 68 -14.20 -8.08 10.60
C HIS A 68 -13.26 -7.07 11.25
N ILE A 69 -13.77 -6.35 12.25
CA ILE A 69 -12.99 -5.50 13.16
C ILE A 69 -12.76 -6.31 14.45
N PRO A 70 -11.60 -6.18 15.11
CA PRO A 70 -10.44 -5.33 14.83
C PRO A 70 -9.59 -5.80 13.67
N LEU A 71 -8.83 -4.87 13.08
CA LEU A 71 -7.97 -5.12 11.93
C LEU A 71 -6.55 -5.40 12.41
N PHE A 72 -6.04 -6.59 12.10
CA PHE A 72 -4.73 -7.04 12.55
C PHE A 72 -3.76 -7.19 11.38
N LEU A 73 -2.55 -6.67 11.55
CA LEU A 73 -1.46 -6.88 10.60
C LEU A 73 -0.40 -7.77 11.24
N ASN A 74 0.01 -8.79 10.51
CA ASN A 74 1.04 -9.71 10.94
C ASN A 74 2.36 -8.96 11.18
N LYS A 75 2.96 -9.15 12.36
CA LYS A 75 4.19 -8.46 12.75
C LYS A 75 5.35 -8.77 11.81
N SER A 76 5.52 -10.03 11.41
CA SER A 76 6.62 -10.41 10.52
C SER A 76 6.51 -9.73 9.16
N LYS A 77 5.29 -9.53 8.65
CA LYS A 77 5.05 -8.82 7.39
C LYS A 77 5.39 -7.34 7.52
N VAL A 78 4.95 -6.70 8.59
CA VAL A 78 5.24 -5.28 8.86
C VAL A 78 6.75 -5.07 9.04
N ASP A 79 7.40 -5.91 9.82
CA ASP A 79 8.85 -5.83 10.04
C ASP A 79 9.61 -6.01 8.73
N SER A 80 9.15 -6.91 7.87
CA SER A 80 9.72 -7.14 6.54
C SER A 80 9.57 -5.93 5.63
N LEU A 81 8.41 -5.29 5.63
CA LEU A 81 8.18 -4.07 4.86
C LEU A 81 9.09 -2.92 5.32
N ILE A 82 9.24 -2.73 6.62
CA ILE A 82 10.14 -1.72 7.19
C ILE A 82 11.59 -1.97 6.80
N LYS A 83 12.01 -3.23 6.85
CA LYS A 83 13.40 -3.62 6.59
C LYS A 83 13.79 -3.47 5.12
N HIS A 84 12.90 -3.80 4.19
CA HIS A 84 13.25 -3.97 2.78
C HIS A 84 12.82 -2.82 1.88
N TYR A 85 11.91 -1.96 2.34
CA TYR A 85 11.39 -0.86 1.53
C TYR A 85 11.54 0.49 2.23
N LYS A 86 11.75 1.51 1.42
CA LYS A 86 11.98 2.88 1.92
C LYS A 86 10.67 3.57 2.32
N GLU A 87 9.64 3.44 1.51
CA GLU A 87 8.36 4.13 1.70
C GLU A 87 7.19 3.18 1.43
N PRO A 88 6.96 2.19 2.33
CA PRO A 88 5.83 1.29 2.13
C PRO A 88 4.52 1.89 2.63
N PHE A 89 3.46 1.65 1.85
CA PHE A 89 2.08 1.94 2.21
C PHE A 89 1.32 0.63 2.34
N ILE A 90 0.36 0.59 3.25
CA ILE A 90 -0.60 -0.51 3.33
C ILE A 90 -1.97 0.08 3.04
N VAL A 91 -2.65 -0.47 2.05
CA VAL A 91 -4.02 -0.10 1.70
C VAL A 91 -4.93 -1.27 2.05
N ILE A 92 -5.93 -1.00 2.86
CA ILE A 92 -6.80 -1.99 3.46
C ILE A 92 -8.22 -1.77 2.97
N LYS A 93 -8.81 -2.80 2.37
CA LYS A 93 -10.24 -2.82 2.07
C LYS A 93 -10.98 -3.51 3.21
N HIS A 94 -11.84 -2.77 3.89
CA HIS A 94 -12.77 -3.31 4.88
C HIS A 94 -14.19 -3.13 4.37
N LYS A 95 -14.84 -4.24 4.03
CA LYS A 95 -16.14 -4.25 3.32
C LYS A 95 -16.05 -3.45 2.02
N THR A 96 -16.67 -2.28 1.93
CA THR A 96 -16.66 -1.43 0.73
C THR A 96 -15.79 -0.19 0.87
N VAL A 97 -15.12 -0.01 2.01
CA VAL A 97 -14.34 1.18 2.32
C VAL A 97 -12.86 0.89 2.30
N TYR A 98 -12.09 1.74 1.65
CA TYR A 98 -10.64 1.69 1.69
C TYR A 98 -10.10 2.54 2.82
N TYR A 99 -9.13 1.97 3.55
CA TYR A 99 -8.33 2.66 4.55
C TYR A 99 -6.87 2.52 4.17
N TRP A 100 -6.04 3.38 4.70
CA TRP A 100 -4.62 3.31 4.42
C TRP A 100 -3.81 3.71 5.64
N LEU A 101 -2.55 3.28 5.64
CA LEU A 101 -1.52 3.76 6.54
C LEU A 101 -0.18 3.82 5.81
N ARG A 102 0.65 4.76 6.22
CA ARG A 102 2.05 4.82 5.80
C ARG A 102 2.89 4.15 6.88
N VAL A 103 3.56 3.07 6.51
CA VAL A 103 4.25 2.22 7.50
C VAL A 103 5.28 3.00 8.31
N ASN A 104 6.05 3.88 7.66
CA ASN A 104 7.09 4.66 8.34
C ASN A 104 6.55 5.79 9.23
N ALA A 105 5.26 6.10 9.15
CA ALA A 105 4.64 7.14 9.97
C ALA A 105 4.04 6.60 11.28
N ILE A 106 4.04 5.29 11.47
CA ILE A 106 3.44 4.64 12.62
C ILE A 106 4.52 4.30 13.65
N ASP A 107 4.24 4.59 14.92
CA ASP A 107 5.05 4.09 16.03
C ASP A 107 4.58 2.70 16.42
N TRP A 108 5.16 1.69 15.79
CA TRP A 108 4.78 0.29 15.97
C TRP A 108 5.04 -0.22 17.38
N THR A 109 5.93 0.42 18.13
CA THR A 109 6.24 0.01 19.52
C THR A 109 5.09 0.30 20.48
N ARG A 110 4.18 1.21 20.11
CA ARG A 110 3.01 1.57 20.92
C ARG A 110 1.75 0.78 20.58
N LEU A 111 1.78 -0.03 19.53
CA LEU A 111 0.62 -0.79 19.14
C LEU A 111 0.53 -2.10 19.91
N PRO A 112 -0.67 -2.52 20.31
CA PRO A 112 -0.84 -3.81 20.99
C PRO A 112 -0.47 -4.95 20.07
N ILE A 113 0.20 -5.95 20.64
CA ILE A 113 0.56 -7.19 19.95
C ILE A 113 -0.33 -8.30 20.49
N ILE A 114 -0.95 -9.06 19.59
CA ILE A 114 -1.79 -10.19 19.94
C ILE A 114 -0.98 -11.47 20.01
N ASN A 115 -1.40 -12.37 20.88
CA ASN A 115 -0.58 -13.36 21.56
C ASN A 115 -0.01 -14.53 20.79
N GLU A 116 -0.71 -15.25 19.96
CA GLU A 116 -0.18 -16.53 19.47
C GLU A 116 0.60 -16.39 18.18
N GLU A 117 0.08 -15.62 17.24
CA GLU A 117 0.82 -15.12 16.10
C GLU A 117 0.96 -13.60 16.27
N PRO A 118 2.18 -13.09 16.48
CA PRO A 118 2.35 -11.65 16.72
C PRO A 118 1.75 -10.83 15.58
N ALA A 119 0.74 -10.04 15.92
CA ALA A 119 0.05 -9.17 14.99
C ALA A 119 -0.25 -7.83 15.67
N TYR A 120 -0.16 -6.75 14.90
CA TYR A 120 -0.50 -5.42 15.39
C TYR A 120 -1.99 -5.13 15.15
N ASP A 121 -2.68 -4.63 16.18
CA ASP A 121 -4.00 -4.04 16.01
C ASP A 121 -3.85 -2.62 15.46
N VAL A 122 -4.16 -2.44 14.19
CA VAL A 122 -4.00 -1.16 13.50
C VAL A 122 -5.29 -0.36 13.37
N SER A 123 -6.37 -0.82 14.00
CA SER A 123 -7.71 -0.21 13.85
C SER A 123 -7.73 1.29 14.17
N GLY A 124 -6.91 1.75 15.12
CA GLY A 124 -6.81 3.16 15.50
C GLY A 124 -5.85 3.99 14.66
N CYS A 125 -5.10 3.39 13.73
CA CYS A 125 -4.08 4.07 12.94
C CYS A 125 -4.50 4.32 11.50
N LEU A 126 -5.66 3.82 11.09
CA LEU A 126 -6.10 3.86 9.70
C LEU A 126 -6.72 5.21 9.35
N SER A 127 -6.40 5.68 8.16
CA SER A 127 -7.01 6.88 7.57
C SER A 127 -7.87 6.51 6.37
N ASN A 128 -8.93 7.27 6.16
CA ASN A 128 -9.72 7.25 4.92
C ASN A 128 -9.67 8.59 4.19
N ASP A 129 -8.69 9.42 4.50
CA ASP A 129 -8.43 10.66 3.78
C ASP A 129 -7.70 10.32 2.48
N TYR A 130 -8.45 10.21 1.39
CA TYR A 130 -7.94 9.78 0.08
C TYR A 130 -7.11 10.86 -0.61
N ASP A 131 -7.44 12.13 -0.40
CA ASP A 131 -6.62 13.23 -0.92
C ASP A 131 -5.22 13.19 -0.31
N GLU A 132 -5.14 12.95 0.98
CA GLU A 132 -3.86 12.83 1.67
C GLU A 132 -3.07 11.59 1.20
N LEU A 133 -3.74 10.46 0.97
CA LEU A 133 -3.08 9.27 0.43
C LEU A 133 -2.46 9.57 -0.95
N GLY A 134 -3.21 10.17 -1.84
CA GLY A 134 -2.72 10.56 -3.16
C GLY A 134 -1.52 11.51 -3.06
N ASN A 135 -1.59 12.50 -2.19
CA ASN A 135 -0.50 13.46 -1.96
C ASN A 135 0.76 12.77 -1.41
N GLN A 136 0.63 11.88 -0.45
CA GLN A 136 1.75 11.15 0.15
C GLN A 136 2.44 10.24 -0.87
N ILE A 137 1.66 9.56 -1.71
CA ILE A 137 2.21 8.72 -2.78
C ILE A 137 2.97 9.58 -3.79
N LEU A 138 2.40 10.71 -4.22
CA LEU A 138 3.05 11.62 -5.16
C LEU A 138 4.35 12.19 -4.60
N ILE A 139 4.39 12.54 -3.33
CA ILE A 139 5.61 12.99 -2.66
C ILE A 139 6.70 11.92 -2.76
N GLY A 140 6.37 10.66 -2.49
CA GLY A 140 7.31 9.55 -2.59
C GLY A 140 7.81 9.28 -4.02
N LEU A 141 7.03 9.64 -5.04
CA LEU A 141 7.37 9.45 -6.44
C LEU A 141 8.12 10.62 -7.05
N MET A 142 8.02 11.81 -6.48
CA MET A 142 8.56 13.04 -7.06
C MET A 142 9.78 13.58 -6.33
N TYR A 143 9.85 13.39 -5.04
CA TYR A 143 10.91 13.97 -4.20
C TYR A 143 11.81 12.88 -3.61
N PRO A 144 13.11 13.19 -3.46
CA PRO A 144 14.05 12.24 -2.85
C PRO A 144 13.78 11.96 -1.37
#